data_3d51c2a01160cd00f0a78ab7064f6eac
#
_entry.id   3d51c2a01160cd00f0a78ab7064f6eac
#
_cell.length_a   1.000
_cell.length_b   1.000
_cell.length_c   1.000
_cell.angle_alpha   90.00
_cell.angle_beta   90.00
_cell.angle_gamma   90.00
#
_symmetry.space_group_name_H-M   'P 1'
#
loop_
_entity.id
_entity.type
_entity.pdbx_description
1 polymer ?
#
loop_
_entity_poly.entity_id
_entity_poly.type
_entity_poly.pdbx_seq_one_letter_code
_entity_poly.pdbx_strand_id
1 'polypeptide(L)'
;EGNPDTNAYDMRLVQHEDGWIYGIFCTERKDPNTPAGDTSSAIANAGIVRTKDLINFERLPDLISNTGQQRNVVLHPEFINGKYALYTRPQDGFIDVGSGGGIGLGFVEDMTNPVVKDEKIIFGKVYHTIYELKNGLGPAPIKTSKGWLHLAHGVRNTAAGLRYTLYMFMTDLQDISKVIHTPAGHFMAPENQERIGDVSNVLFSNGWIADD
;
A
#
# COMPACT_ATOMS: atom_id res chain seq x y z
N GLU A 1 4.01 18.60 22.10
CA GLU A 1 3.18 19.01 20.94
C GLU A 1 2.43 17.77 20.47
N GLY A 2 1.09 17.87 20.33
CA GLY A 2 0.24 16.73 20.03
C GLY A 2 0.48 16.19 18.63
N ASN A 3 0.30 14.87 18.46
CA ASN A 3 0.31 14.24 17.15
C ASN A 3 -0.83 14.84 16.30
N PRO A 4 -0.56 15.40 15.10
CA PRO A 4 -1.59 15.96 14.23
C PRO A 4 -2.48 14.91 13.57
N ASP A 5 -2.09 13.63 13.61
CA ASP A 5 -2.83 12.55 12.98
C ASP A 5 -4.13 12.27 13.73
N THR A 6 -5.23 12.22 12.99
CA THR A 6 -6.57 11.94 13.53
C THR A 6 -6.94 10.46 13.41
N ASN A 7 -6.34 9.74 12.47
CA ASN A 7 -6.54 8.32 12.23
C ASN A 7 -5.22 7.61 11.91
N ALA A 8 -5.15 6.31 12.30
CA ALA A 8 -4.12 5.36 11.88
C ALA A 8 -4.78 4.02 11.60
N TYR A 9 -4.55 3.44 10.41
CA TYR A 9 -5.21 2.21 9.97
C TYR A 9 -4.39 1.48 8.90
N ASP A 10 -4.85 0.30 8.55
CA ASP A 10 -4.28 -0.54 7.48
C ASP A 10 -2.80 -0.88 7.67
N MET A 11 -2.41 -1.27 8.89
CA MET A 11 -1.03 -1.65 9.17
C MET A 11 -0.67 -2.95 8.45
N ARG A 12 0.50 -2.93 7.81
CA ARG A 12 1.13 -4.08 7.13
C ARG A 12 2.43 -4.40 7.83
N LEU A 13 2.49 -5.59 8.40
CA LEU A 13 3.68 -6.07 9.09
C LEU A 13 4.55 -6.87 8.11
N VAL A 14 5.85 -6.68 8.23
CA VAL A 14 6.85 -7.46 7.51
C VAL A 14 8.08 -7.68 8.38
N GLN A 15 8.53 -8.92 8.45
CA GLN A 15 9.86 -9.22 8.97
C GLN A 15 10.87 -8.97 7.85
N HIS A 16 11.79 -8.04 8.11
CA HIS A 16 12.83 -7.67 7.16
C HIS A 16 14.15 -8.38 7.49
N GLU A 17 15.00 -8.58 6.48
CA GLU A 17 16.28 -9.30 6.64
C GLU A 17 17.28 -8.60 7.57
N ASP A 18 17.12 -7.31 7.88
CA ASP A 18 17.89 -6.60 8.92
C ASP A 18 17.53 -7.05 10.34
N GLY A 19 16.57 -7.95 10.46
CA GLY A 19 16.10 -8.53 11.71
C GLY A 19 15.09 -7.67 12.47
N TRP A 20 14.58 -6.58 11.90
CA TRP A 20 13.44 -5.84 12.43
C TRP A 20 12.12 -6.33 11.81
N ILE A 21 11.06 -6.20 12.57
CA ILE A 21 9.70 -6.29 12.06
C ILE A 21 9.21 -4.85 11.91
N TYR A 22 8.90 -4.46 10.69
CA TYR A 22 8.35 -3.15 10.37
C TYR A 22 6.84 -3.23 10.21
N GLY A 23 6.15 -2.22 10.73
CA GLY A 23 4.75 -1.96 10.45
C GLY A 23 4.61 -0.65 9.69
N ILE A 24 4.05 -0.70 8.48
CA ILE A 24 3.73 0.49 7.71
C ILE A 24 2.21 0.63 7.64
N PHE A 25 1.71 1.81 7.96
CA PHE A 25 0.28 2.06 8.09
C PHE A 25 -0.10 3.42 7.49
N CYS A 26 -1.37 3.59 7.16
CA CYS A 26 -1.87 4.89 6.75
C CYS A 26 -2.10 5.77 7.97
N THR A 27 -1.66 7.02 7.90
CA THR A 27 -2.07 8.08 8.82
C THR A 27 -2.96 9.07 8.08
N GLU A 28 -3.86 9.71 8.80
CA GLU A 28 -4.69 10.78 8.27
C GLU A 28 -4.65 11.98 9.20
N ARG A 29 -4.60 13.16 8.61
CA ARG A 29 -4.80 14.44 9.29
C ARG A 29 -5.69 15.33 8.44
N LYS A 30 -6.39 16.26 9.07
CA LYS A 30 -7.18 17.24 8.34
C LYS A 30 -6.25 18.07 7.45
N ASP A 31 -6.67 18.29 6.20
CA ASP A 31 -5.97 19.21 5.30
C ASP A 31 -6.18 20.66 5.79
N PRO A 32 -5.11 21.38 6.19
CA PRO A 32 -5.22 22.75 6.68
C PRO A 32 -5.61 23.76 5.58
N ASN A 33 -5.52 23.37 4.31
CA ASN A 33 -5.82 24.23 3.16
C ASN A 33 -7.29 24.11 2.70
N THR A 34 -8.12 23.32 3.38
CA THR A 34 -9.52 23.17 3.01
C THR A 34 -10.39 24.30 3.53
N PRO A 35 -11.47 24.65 2.83
CA PRO A 35 -12.42 25.66 3.29
C PRO A 35 -12.99 25.35 4.67
N ALA A 36 -13.33 26.38 5.41
CA ALA A 36 -13.99 26.23 6.70
C ALA A 36 -15.33 25.47 6.52
N GLY A 37 -15.52 24.42 7.32
CA GLY A 37 -16.72 23.57 7.28
C GLY A 37 -16.60 22.31 6.38
N ASP A 38 -15.55 22.17 5.61
CA ASP A 38 -15.25 20.88 4.96
C ASP A 38 -14.76 19.87 6.01
N THR A 39 -15.46 18.75 6.13
CA THR A 39 -15.15 17.66 7.06
C THR A 39 -14.60 16.41 6.36
N SER A 40 -14.50 16.43 5.02
CA SER A 40 -14.15 15.27 4.20
C SER A 40 -12.70 15.28 3.70
N SER A 41 -12.08 16.45 3.63
CA SER A 41 -10.71 16.57 3.11
C SER A 41 -9.67 16.25 4.17
N ALA A 42 -8.77 15.35 3.80
CA ALA A 42 -7.67 14.92 4.64
C ALA A 42 -6.38 14.79 3.82
N ILE A 43 -5.25 14.73 4.52
CA ILE A 43 -3.95 14.35 3.98
C ILE A 43 -3.60 12.98 4.53
N ALA A 44 -3.26 12.04 3.65
CA ALA A 44 -2.81 10.72 4.01
C ALA A 44 -1.28 10.58 3.82
N ASN A 45 -0.62 10.02 4.84
CA ASN A 45 0.79 9.68 4.81
C ASN A 45 1.00 8.20 5.16
N ALA A 46 2.21 7.69 4.95
CA ALA A 46 2.62 6.39 5.40
C ALA A 46 3.42 6.53 6.70
N GLY A 47 2.81 6.11 7.81
CA GLY A 47 3.45 6.03 9.12
C GLY A 47 4.26 4.74 9.25
N ILE A 48 5.35 4.76 10.00
CA ILE A 48 6.27 3.63 10.17
C ILE A 48 6.50 3.36 11.65
N VAL A 49 6.38 2.10 12.05
CA VAL A 49 6.86 1.58 13.33
C VAL A 49 7.79 0.42 13.10
N ARG A 50 8.66 0.11 14.06
CA ARG A 50 9.43 -1.13 14.07
C ARG A 50 9.44 -1.77 15.46
N THR A 51 9.66 -3.07 15.49
CA THR A 51 9.72 -3.86 16.72
C THR A 51 10.64 -5.06 16.54
N LYS A 52 11.10 -5.65 17.66
CA LYS A 52 11.82 -6.92 17.68
C LYS A 52 10.97 -8.05 18.29
N ASP A 53 9.92 -7.73 18.99
CA ASP A 53 9.20 -8.65 19.87
C ASP A 53 7.66 -8.57 19.74
N LEU A 54 7.13 -7.67 18.90
CA LEU A 54 5.70 -7.37 18.72
C LEU A 54 5.02 -6.85 20.01
N ILE A 55 5.80 -6.43 21.00
CA ILE A 55 5.32 -5.87 22.27
C ILE A 55 5.78 -4.43 22.39
N ASN A 56 7.07 -4.18 22.14
CA ASN A 56 7.67 -2.86 22.22
C ASN A 56 7.85 -2.29 20.82
N PHE A 57 7.13 -1.21 20.52
CA PHE A 57 7.16 -0.56 19.21
C PHE A 57 7.88 0.78 19.30
N GLU A 58 8.78 1.00 18.36
CA GLU A 58 9.44 2.30 18.12
C GLU A 58 8.77 2.99 16.93
N ARG A 59 8.28 4.21 17.13
CA ARG A 59 7.74 5.06 16.06
C ARG A 59 8.89 5.72 15.31
N LEU A 60 8.96 5.49 14.01
CA LEU A 60 9.89 6.17 13.10
C LEU A 60 9.19 7.36 12.41
N PRO A 61 9.96 8.29 11.80
CA PRO A 61 9.37 9.35 10.99
C PRO A 61 8.48 8.80 9.88
N ASP A 62 7.49 9.59 9.45
CA ASP A 62 6.66 9.26 8.30
C ASP A 62 7.49 9.20 7.02
N LEU A 63 7.05 8.38 6.08
CA LEU A 63 7.64 8.28 4.76
C LEU A 63 7.54 9.64 4.04
N ILE A 64 8.66 10.11 3.52
CA ILE A 64 8.73 11.31 2.68
C ILE A 64 8.89 10.87 1.23
N SER A 65 8.02 11.34 0.33
CA SER A 65 8.11 11.11 -1.11
C SER A 65 7.88 12.42 -1.88
N ASN A 66 8.20 12.40 -3.16
CA ASN A 66 7.95 13.54 -4.05
C ASN A 66 6.48 13.68 -4.49
N THR A 67 5.65 12.71 -4.13
CA THR A 67 4.20 12.75 -4.39
C THR A 67 3.47 13.37 -3.22
N GLY A 68 2.30 13.95 -3.48
CA GLY A 68 1.55 14.69 -2.45
C GLY A 68 1.07 13.83 -1.31
N GLN A 69 0.62 12.61 -1.60
CA GLN A 69 0.08 11.67 -0.61
C GLN A 69 0.50 10.24 -0.92
N GLN A 70 0.59 9.41 0.12
CA GLN A 70 0.92 7.99 0.04
C GLN A 70 -0.07 7.17 0.85
N ARG A 71 -0.58 6.09 0.26
CA ARG A 71 -1.40 5.10 0.95
C ARG A 71 -0.96 3.68 0.56
N ASN A 72 -1.27 2.70 1.41
CA ASN A 72 -1.01 1.29 1.14
C ASN A 72 0.46 0.99 0.81
N VAL A 73 1.37 1.68 1.46
CA VAL A 73 2.81 1.44 1.32
C VAL A 73 3.17 0.12 1.98
N VAL A 74 4.01 -0.65 1.29
CA VAL A 74 4.46 -1.98 1.74
C VAL A 74 5.97 -2.07 1.62
N LEU A 75 6.65 -2.51 2.68
CA LEU A 75 8.08 -2.77 2.64
C LEU A 75 8.35 -4.16 2.04
N HIS A 76 9.32 -4.23 1.14
CA HIS A 76 9.87 -5.49 0.65
C HIS A 76 10.68 -6.18 1.76
N PRO A 77 10.61 -7.51 1.93
CA PRO A 77 11.25 -8.18 3.06
C PRO A 77 12.79 -8.26 3.00
N GLU A 78 13.37 -8.04 1.82
CA GLU A 78 14.82 -8.11 1.60
C GLU A 78 15.36 -6.77 1.08
N PHE A 79 16.66 -6.51 1.32
CA PHE A 79 17.34 -5.41 0.67
C PHE A 79 17.44 -5.61 -0.85
N ILE A 80 17.26 -4.56 -1.59
CA ILE A 80 17.50 -4.55 -3.03
C ILE A 80 18.67 -3.61 -3.29
N ASN A 81 19.80 -4.16 -3.72
CA ASN A 81 21.05 -3.41 -3.91
C ASN A 81 21.48 -2.62 -2.66
N GLY A 82 21.28 -3.23 -1.47
CA GLY A 82 21.64 -2.63 -0.18
C GLY A 82 20.69 -1.53 0.31
N LYS A 83 19.53 -1.35 -0.31
CA LYS A 83 18.51 -0.36 0.07
C LYS A 83 17.20 -1.04 0.44
N TYR A 84 16.43 -0.39 1.30
CA TYR A 84 15.04 -0.76 1.57
C TYR A 84 14.20 -0.43 0.33
N ALA A 85 13.48 -1.42 -0.18
CA ALA A 85 12.55 -1.23 -1.29
C ALA A 85 11.11 -1.11 -0.77
N LEU A 86 10.40 -0.09 -1.20
CA LEU A 86 9.05 0.20 -0.77
C LEU A 86 8.12 0.19 -1.99
N TYR A 87 7.12 -0.65 -1.93
CA TYR A 87 6.00 -0.55 -2.85
C TYR A 87 5.08 0.56 -2.36
N THR A 88 4.89 1.55 -3.20
CA THR A 88 4.13 2.77 -2.89
C THR A 88 2.80 2.79 -3.64
N ARG A 89 1.92 3.68 -3.26
CA ARG A 89 0.72 4.03 -4.04
C ARG A 89 0.56 5.55 -4.03
N PRO A 90 1.34 6.25 -4.85
CA PRO A 90 1.27 7.70 -4.93
C PRO A 90 -0.12 8.15 -5.40
N GLN A 91 -0.62 9.25 -4.84
CA GLN A 91 -1.90 9.85 -5.20
C GLN A 91 -1.88 11.36 -5.04
N ASP A 92 -2.66 12.05 -5.91
CA ASP A 92 -2.70 13.51 -5.93
C ASP A 92 -3.61 14.05 -4.82
N GLY A 93 -4.69 13.34 -4.49
CA GLY A 93 -5.65 13.72 -3.46
C GLY A 93 -6.02 12.57 -2.53
N PHE A 94 -6.81 12.87 -1.50
CA PHE A 94 -7.18 11.89 -0.48
C PHE A 94 -8.13 10.80 -1.01
N ILE A 95 -9.16 11.17 -1.78
CA ILE A 95 -10.12 10.24 -2.37
C ILE A 95 -9.83 10.03 -3.84
N ASP A 96 -9.68 11.12 -4.60
CA ASP A 96 -9.31 11.08 -6.01
C ASP A 96 -7.79 10.90 -6.13
N VAL A 97 -7.41 9.80 -6.72
CA VAL A 97 -5.98 9.47 -6.91
C VAL A 97 -5.33 10.25 -8.05
N GLY A 98 -6.11 10.93 -8.88
CA GLY A 98 -5.63 11.73 -10.00
C GLY A 98 -4.76 10.92 -10.96
N SER A 99 -3.55 11.40 -11.21
CA SER A 99 -2.54 10.73 -12.05
C SER A 99 -1.94 9.49 -11.38
N GLY A 100 -2.02 9.40 -10.05
CA GLY A 100 -1.53 8.29 -9.24
C GLY A 100 -2.48 7.09 -9.20
N GLY A 101 -2.41 6.34 -8.10
CA GLY A 101 -3.30 5.20 -7.79
C GLY A 101 -2.88 3.86 -8.38
N GLY A 102 -1.72 3.77 -9.02
CA GLY A 102 -1.05 2.52 -9.38
C GLY A 102 -0.04 2.08 -8.32
N ILE A 103 0.45 0.85 -8.43
CA ILE A 103 1.53 0.34 -7.57
C ILE A 103 2.85 0.95 -8.04
N GLY A 104 3.48 1.72 -7.17
CA GLY A 104 4.80 2.28 -7.35
C GLY A 104 5.88 1.44 -6.68
N LEU A 105 7.12 1.75 -6.98
CA LEU A 105 8.32 1.22 -6.32
C LEU A 105 9.30 2.37 -6.12
N GLY A 106 9.83 2.50 -4.93
CA GLY A 106 10.89 3.44 -4.61
C GLY A 106 11.84 2.87 -3.56
N PHE A 107 12.94 3.56 -3.32
CA PHE A 107 14.00 3.08 -2.45
C PHE A 107 14.30 4.07 -1.34
N VAL A 108 14.64 3.53 -0.16
CA VAL A 108 15.05 4.27 1.03
C VAL A 108 16.39 3.73 1.50
N GLU A 109 17.30 4.60 1.87
CA GLU A 109 18.62 4.21 2.37
C GLU A 109 18.62 3.94 3.87
N ASP A 110 17.77 4.67 4.61
CA ASP A 110 17.69 4.57 6.07
C ASP A 110 16.24 4.76 6.53
N MET A 111 15.67 3.74 7.18
CA MET A 111 14.31 3.80 7.71
C MET A 111 14.14 4.76 8.89
N THR A 112 15.22 5.24 9.50
CA THR A 112 15.17 6.31 10.51
C THR A 112 15.07 7.72 9.88
N ASN A 113 15.33 7.81 8.57
CA ASN A 113 15.11 8.99 7.73
C ASN A 113 14.52 8.57 6.38
N PRO A 114 13.26 8.12 6.34
CA PRO A 114 12.68 7.39 5.22
C PRO A 114 12.28 8.30 4.06
N VAL A 115 13.25 8.77 3.30
CA VAL A 115 13.05 9.57 2.08
C VAL A 115 13.10 8.65 0.86
N VAL A 116 11.96 8.50 0.19
CA VAL A 116 11.84 7.68 -1.03
C VAL A 116 12.55 8.38 -2.19
N LYS A 117 13.44 7.64 -2.84
CA LYS A 117 14.13 8.06 -4.06
C LYS A 117 13.72 7.16 -5.23
N ASP A 118 13.83 7.69 -6.44
CA ASP A 118 13.62 6.95 -7.69
C ASP A 118 12.23 6.27 -7.79
N GLU A 119 11.20 6.90 -7.21
CA GLU A 119 9.83 6.38 -7.24
C GLU A 119 9.30 6.31 -8.67
N LYS A 120 8.85 5.13 -9.08
CA LYS A 120 8.21 4.89 -10.38
C LYS A 120 7.03 3.95 -10.25
N ILE A 121 6.01 4.12 -11.10
CA ILE A 121 4.90 3.17 -11.21
C ILE A 121 5.41 1.92 -11.94
N ILE A 122 5.28 0.76 -11.29
CA ILE A 122 5.62 -0.55 -11.86
C ILE A 122 4.41 -1.32 -12.34
N PHE A 123 3.23 -1.08 -11.73
CA PHE A 123 1.98 -1.68 -12.15
C PHE A 123 0.85 -0.65 -12.07
N GLY A 124 0.55 -0.04 -13.19
CA GLY A 124 -0.42 1.06 -13.31
C GLY A 124 -1.87 0.62 -13.25
N LYS A 125 -2.75 1.61 -13.28
CA LYS A 125 -4.18 1.44 -13.53
C LYS A 125 -4.37 1.07 -15.01
N VAL A 126 -5.31 0.16 -15.29
CA VAL A 126 -5.64 -0.25 -16.66
C VAL A 126 -7.16 -0.19 -16.86
N TYR A 127 -7.59 0.59 -17.84
CA TYR A 127 -9.00 0.77 -18.19
C TYR A 127 -9.68 -0.55 -18.55
N HIS A 128 -10.93 -0.72 -18.18
CA HIS A 128 -11.72 -1.95 -18.32
C HIS A 128 -11.20 -3.18 -17.59
N THR A 129 -10.36 -3.00 -16.58
CA THR A 129 -9.91 -4.08 -15.69
C THR A 129 -10.45 -3.91 -14.28
N ILE A 130 -10.16 -4.89 -13.42
CA ILE A 130 -10.51 -4.82 -11.99
C ILE A 130 -9.76 -3.73 -11.22
N TYR A 131 -8.69 -3.19 -11.78
CA TYR A 131 -7.83 -2.13 -11.20
C TYR A 131 -7.81 -0.85 -12.05
N GLU A 132 -8.95 -0.49 -12.64
CA GLU A 132 -9.04 0.70 -13.50
C GLU A 132 -9.00 2.03 -12.75
N LEU A 133 -9.45 2.08 -11.48
CA LEU A 133 -9.43 3.31 -10.66
C LEU A 133 -8.28 3.36 -9.68
N LYS A 134 -8.05 2.27 -8.95
CA LYS A 134 -6.97 2.15 -7.96
C LYS A 134 -6.38 0.76 -8.05
N ASN A 135 -5.08 0.70 -7.86
CA ASN A 135 -4.29 -0.52 -7.83
C ASN A 135 -3.30 -0.43 -6.67
N GLY A 136 -3.42 -1.28 -5.68
CA GLY A 136 -2.59 -1.19 -4.49
C GLY A 136 -2.27 -2.55 -3.89
N LEU A 137 -1.18 -2.63 -3.14
CA LEU A 137 -0.81 -3.84 -2.44
C LEU A 137 -1.61 -4.02 -1.15
N GLY A 138 -1.80 -5.27 -0.79
CA GLY A 138 -2.19 -5.72 0.54
C GLY A 138 -0.94 -5.94 1.41
N PRO A 139 -0.54 -7.21 1.68
CA PRO A 139 0.63 -7.54 2.47
C PRO A 139 1.96 -7.40 1.72
N ALA A 140 3.07 -7.61 2.44
CA ALA A 140 4.39 -7.81 1.86
C ALA A 140 4.41 -9.05 0.94
N PRO A 141 5.21 -9.03 -0.14
CA PRO A 141 5.28 -10.16 -1.07
C PRO A 141 5.92 -11.40 -0.45
N ILE A 142 5.55 -12.57 -0.97
CA ILE A 142 6.14 -13.85 -0.61
C ILE A 142 7.14 -14.28 -1.69
N LYS A 143 8.33 -14.65 -1.29
CA LYS A 143 9.35 -15.21 -2.19
C LYS A 143 8.99 -16.62 -2.59
N THR A 144 8.99 -16.90 -3.87
CA THR A 144 8.79 -18.23 -4.43
C THR A 144 9.96 -18.59 -5.35
N SER A 145 10.07 -19.83 -5.78
CA SER A 145 11.10 -20.25 -6.75
C SER A 145 10.91 -19.62 -8.15
N LYS A 146 9.77 -18.97 -8.41
CA LYS A 146 9.41 -18.42 -9.74
C LYS A 146 9.37 -16.90 -9.78
N GLY A 147 9.33 -16.24 -8.63
CA GLY A 147 9.19 -14.80 -8.52
C GLY A 147 8.68 -14.38 -7.15
N TRP A 148 8.50 -13.11 -6.96
CA TRP A 148 7.84 -12.53 -5.80
C TRP A 148 6.32 -12.51 -6.03
N LEU A 149 5.58 -13.26 -5.23
CA LEU A 149 4.12 -13.30 -5.30
C LEU A 149 3.54 -12.16 -4.47
N HIS A 150 2.69 -11.35 -5.09
CA HIS A 150 2.00 -10.22 -4.47
C HIS A 150 0.51 -10.50 -4.38
N LEU A 151 -0.09 -10.17 -3.22
CA LEU A 151 -1.53 -10.05 -3.06
C LEU A 151 -1.87 -8.56 -3.13
N ALA A 152 -2.77 -8.21 -4.03
CA ALA A 152 -3.15 -6.83 -4.31
C ALA A 152 -4.67 -6.66 -4.32
N HIS A 153 -5.12 -5.41 -4.18
CA HIS A 153 -6.51 -5.04 -4.38
C HIS A 153 -6.65 -4.15 -5.61
N GLY A 154 -7.62 -4.48 -6.44
CA GLY A 154 -8.04 -3.66 -7.55
C GLY A 154 -9.36 -2.97 -7.24
N VAL A 155 -9.52 -1.75 -7.71
CA VAL A 155 -10.74 -0.96 -7.54
C VAL A 155 -11.26 -0.53 -8.90
N ARG A 156 -12.54 -0.81 -9.15
CA ARG A 156 -13.25 -0.36 -10.33
C ARG A 156 -14.54 0.35 -9.96
N ASN A 157 -15.03 1.16 -10.87
CA ASN A 157 -16.35 1.76 -10.76
C ASN A 157 -17.43 0.80 -11.27
N THR A 158 -18.56 0.77 -10.60
CA THR A 158 -19.75 0.02 -11.03
C THR A 158 -20.99 0.90 -10.86
N ALA A 159 -22.11 0.50 -11.43
CA ALA A 159 -23.39 1.22 -11.25
C ALA A 159 -23.82 1.31 -9.75
N ALA A 160 -23.30 0.42 -8.90
CA ALA A 160 -23.55 0.39 -7.46
C ALA A 160 -22.42 1.05 -6.64
N GLY A 161 -21.54 1.84 -7.25
CA GLY A 161 -20.40 2.47 -6.61
C GLY A 161 -19.09 1.69 -6.80
N LEU A 162 -18.11 1.94 -5.92
CA LEU A 162 -16.81 1.31 -6.00
C LEU A 162 -16.89 -0.18 -5.63
N ARG A 163 -16.13 -1.01 -6.33
CA ARG A 163 -15.92 -2.40 -6.00
C ARG A 163 -14.43 -2.69 -5.81
N TYR A 164 -14.09 -3.25 -4.65
CA TYR A 164 -12.74 -3.70 -4.30
C TYR A 164 -12.67 -5.22 -4.37
N THR A 165 -11.69 -5.73 -5.08
CA THR A 165 -11.46 -7.17 -5.23
C THR A 165 -10.00 -7.50 -5.02
N LEU A 166 -9.71 -8.73 -4.59
CA LEU A 166 -8.34 -9.20 -4.43
C LEU A 166 -7.88 -9.96 -5.68
N TYR A 167 -6.62 -9.77 -6.03
CA TYR A 167 -5.96 -10.49 -7.08
C TYR A 167 -4.48 -10.72 -6.74
N MET A 168 -3.82 -11.63 -7.46
CA MET A 168 -2.40 -11.89 -7.30
C MET A 168 -1.66 -11.60 -8.59
N PHE A 169 -0.42 -11.11 -8.47
CA PHE A 169 0.51 -10.95 -9.57
C PHE A 169 1.93 -11.31 -9.12
N MET A 170 2.86 -11.42 -10.03
CA MET A 170 4.25 -11.74 -9.71
C MET A 170 5.22 -10.73 -10.31
N THR A 171 6.28 -10.44 -9.55
CA THR A 171 7.46 -9.73 -10.05
C THR A 171 8.68 -10.66 -10.12
N ASP A 172 9.65 -10.30 -10.92
CA ASP A 172 10.88 -11.06 -11.11
C ASP A 172 11.71 -11.11 -9.81
N LEU A 173 12.47 -12.20 -9.61
CA LEU A 173 13.30 -12.37 -8.41
C LEU A 173 14.49 -11.41 -8.35
N GLN A 174 15.05 -11.04 -9.50
CA GLN A 174 16.25 -10.21 -9.60
C GLN A 174 15.89 -8.74 -9.88
N ASP A 175 14.81 -8.51 -10.62
CA ASP A 175 14.27 -7.18 -10.90
C ASP A 175 12.82 -7.05 -10.40
N ILE A 176 12.67 -6.70 -9.14
CA ILE A 176 11.35 -6.56 -8.49
C ILE A 176 10.46 -5.47 -9.13
N SER A 177 11.01 -4.65 -10.03
CA SER A 177 10.22 -3.68 -10.80
C SER A 177 9.54 -4.29 -12.02
N LYS A 178 9.95 -5.50 -12.42
CA LYS A 178 9.45 -6.18 -13.61
C LYS A 178 8.30 -7.11 -13.24
N VAL A 179 7.10 -6.76 -13.65
CA VAL A 179 5.93 -7.64 -13.53
C VAL A 179 6.05 -8.76 -14.58
N ILE A 180 6.07 -10.02 -14.14
CA ILE A 180 6.24 -11.19 -15.01
C ILE A 180 4.94 -11.98 -15.23
N HIS A 181 4.00 -11.88 -14.29
CA HIS A 181 2.67 -12.47 -14.40
C HIS A 181 1.61 -11.53 -13.88
N THR A 182 0.52 -11.39 -14.63
CA THR A 182 -0.65 -10.61 -14.29
C THR A 182 -1.91 -11.49 -14.32
N PRO A 183 -2.92 -11.20 -13.49
CA PRO A 183 -4.14 -12.00 -13.48
C PRO A 183 -5.03 -11.70 -14.69
N ALA A 184 -5.85 -12.67 -15.07
CA ALA A 184 -6.97 -12.46 -15.98
C ALA A 184 -8.17 -11.76 -15.32
N GLY A 185 -8.20 -11.73 -13.97
CA GLY A 185 -9.29 -11.13 -13.17
C GLY A 185 -8.99 -11.25 -11.68
N HIS A 186 -10.00 -11.05 -10.85
CA HIS A 186 -9.89 -11.24 -9.40
C HIS A 186 -9.93 -12.74 -9.05
N PHE A 187 -9.30 -13.10 -7.93
CA PHE A 187 -9.47 -14.42 -7.35
C PHE A 187 -10.48 -14.43 -6.19
N MET A 188 -10.66 -13.29 -5.51
CA MET A 188 -11.68 -13.10 -4.48
C MET A 188 -12.38 -11.75 -4.65
N ALA A 189 -13.68 -11.74 -4.42
CA ALA A 189 -14.52 -10.55 -4.44
C ALA A 189 -15.60 -10.67 -3.36
N PRO A 190 -16.14 -9.55 -2.84
CA PRO A 190 -17.23 -9.63 -1.87
C PRO A 190 -18.48 -10.25 -2.50
N GLU A 191 -19.12 -11.17 -1.78
CA GLU A 191 -20.32 -11.88 -2.20
C GLU A 191 -21.45 -11.73 -1.16
N ASN A 192 -22.69 -11.76 -1.61
CA ASN A 192 -23.89 -11.74 -0.77
C ASN A 192 -23.81 -10.69 0.34
N GLN A 193 -23.82 -11.10 1.59
CA GLN A 193 -23.78 -10.25 2.80
C GLN A 193 -22.43 -9.51 2.97
N GLU A 194 -21.35 -10.04 2.41
CA GLU A 194 -20.03 -9.36 2.42
C GLU A 194 -20.02 -8.05 1.63
N ARG A 195 -21.03 -7.82 0.80
CA ARG A 195 -21.19 -6.55 0.06
C ARG A 195 -21.72 -5.41 0.91
N ILE A 196 -22.16 -5.72 2.13
CA ILE A 196 -22.76 -4.75 3.06
C ILE A 196 -21.79 -4.56 4.22
N GLY A 197 -21.39 -3.32 4.46
CA GLY A 197 -20.48 -2.97 5.55
C GLY A 197 -20.41 -1.47 5.72
N ASP A 198 -19.53 -1.01 6.57
CA ASP A 198 -19.24 0.42 6.78
C ASP A 198 -18.84 1.08 5.45
N VAL A 199 -17.98 0.40 4.70
CA VAL A 199 -17.75 0.69 3.27
C VAL A 199 -18.25 -0.50 2.46
N SER A 200 -19.30 -0.29 1.67
CA SER A 200 -19.92 -1.37 0.90
C SER A 200 -19.04 -1.87 -0.23
N ASN A 201 -19.19 -3.17 -0.54
CA ASN A 201 -18.59 -3.81 -1.72
C ASN A 201 -17.06 -3.84 -1.70
N VAL A 202 -16.46 -3.98 -0.51
CA VAL A 202 -15.01 -3.97 -0.28
C VAL A 202 -14.54 -5.31 0.25
N LEU A 203 -13.57 -5.90 -0.45
CA LEU A 203 -12.69 -6.95 0.05
C LEU A 203 -11.26 -6.43 0.04
N PHE A 204 -10.60 -6.47 1.21
CA PHE A 204 -9.29 -5.87 1.43
C PHE A 204 -8.42 -6.78 2.31
N SER A 205 -7.10 -6.71 2.16
CA SER A 205 -6.16 -7.50 2.96
C SER A 205 -4.96 -6.66 3.37
N ASN A 206 -4.53 -6.78 4.63
CA ASN A 206 -3.32 -6.17 5.17
C ASN A 206 -2.23 -7.19 5.51
N GLY A 207 -2.57 -8.47 5.47
CA GLY A 207 -1.65 -9.54 5.83
C GLY A 207 -2.00 -10.86 5.18
N TRP A 208 -1.02 -11.75 5.12
CA TRP A 208 -1.16 -13.18 4.85
C TRP A 208 -0.06 -13.95 5.58
N ILE A 209 -0.25 -15.24 5.70
CA ILE A 209 0.73 -16.17 6.27
C ILE A 209 0.96 -17.26 5.23
N ALA A 210 2.23 -17.58 4.98
CA ALA A 210 2.61 -18.75 4.21
C ALA A 210 2.96 -19.87 5.20
N ASP A 211 2.34 -21.04 5.01
CA ASP A 211 2.76 -22.29 5.65
C ASP A 211 3.74 -23.00 4.71
N ASP A 212 4.80 -23.60 5.30
CA ASP A 212 5.83 -24.39 4.61
C ASP A 212 5.27 -25.75 4.14
#